data_de56e01ddce3322bcb651652e6c4434d
#
_entry.id   de56e01ddce3322bcb651652e6c4434d
#
_cell.length_a   1.000
_cell.length_b   1.000
_cell.length_c   1.000
_cell.angle_alpha   90.00
_cell.angle_beta   90.00
_cell.angle_gamma   90.00
#
_symmetry.space_group_name_H-M   'P 1'
#
loop_
_entity.id
_entity.type
_entity.pdbx_description
1 polymer ?
#
loop_
_entity_poly.entity_id
_entity_poly.type
_entity_poly.pdbx_seq_one_letter_code
_entity_poly.pdbx_strand_id
1 'polypeptide(L)'
;IIFIELILNFTITGIPSTSNRDAYVESNEAFKQLNEAAKKDADADGVKFYRSEQLSHRTRNDGALFKYNSISTFSSVSSAAIEDYFTSIGLQTSFNAYSSYGITPLTAALFSLRYEYSTGDTSFPSESSLLSSASYMADGNNQTTLNIYKYEKSLPLGFVINSSTMSEWDLSGSDPFTIQNSLVTTAISGGSTI
;
A
#
# COMPACT_ATOMS: atom_id res chain seq x y z
N ILE A 1 -16.46 45.43 -13.51
CA ILE A 1 -16.34 45.01 -12.08
C ILE A 1 -16.22 43.49 -12.01
N ILE A 2 -17.16 42.70 -12.53
CA ILE A 2 -17.19 41.23 -12.46
C ILE A 2 -15.90 40.60 -13.01
N PHE A 3 -15.36 41.05 -14.12
CA PHE A 3 -14.09 40.52 -14.67
C PHE A 3 -12.89 40.77 -13.75
N ILE A 4 -12.82 41.92 -13.13
CA ILE A 4 -11.75 42.25 -12.16
C ILE A 4 -11.87 41.35 -10.93
N GLU A 5 -13.08 41.16 -10.44
CA GLU A 5 -13.37 40.30 -9.30
C GLU A 5 -13.03 38.82 -9.56
N LEU A 6 -13.36 38.32 -10.76
CA LEU A 6 -12.98 36.96 -11.18
C LEU A 6 -11.47 36.78 -11.30
N ILE A 7 -10.76 37.78 -11.88
CA ILE A 7 -9.29 37.74 -11.99
C ILE A 7 -8.65 37.78 -10.58
N LEU A 8 -9.10 38.66 -9.71
CA LEU A 8 -8.60 38.76 -8.35
C LEU A 8 -8.85 37.48 -7.57
N ASN A 9 -10.05 36.93 -7.67
CA ASN A 9 -10.40 35.66 -6.98
C ASN A 9 -9.51 34.51 -7.50
N PHE A 10 -9.37 34.35 -8.82
CA PHE A 10 -8.48 33.34 -9.39
C PHE A 10 -7.02 33.55 -8.99
N THR A 11 -6.55 34.78 -8.94
CA THR A 11 -5.16 35.09 -8.55
C THR A 11 -4.92 34.77 -7.07
N ILE A 12 -5.86 35.11 -6.20
CA ILE A 12 -5.71 34.94 -4.75
C ILE A 12 -5.96 33.49 -4.31
N THR A 13 -6.93 32.81 -4.92
CA THR A 13 -7.35 31.47 -4.50
C THR A 13 -6.87 30.35 -5.44
N GLY A 14 -6.92 30.58 -6.74
CA GLY A 14 -6.59 29.58 -7.76
C GLY A 14 -5.09 29.32 -7.88
N ILE A 15 -4.30 30.38 -8.09
CA ILE A 15 -2.85 30.24 -8.32
C ILE A 15 -2.13 29.56 -7.13
N PRO A 16 -2.34 30.00 -5.87
CA PRO A 16 -1.67 29.35 -4.73
C PRO A 16 -2.09 27.92 -4.48
N SER A 17 -3.28 27.51 -4.97
CA SER A 17 -3.76 26.13 -4.82
C SER A 17 -3.29 25.18 -5.91
N THR A 18 -2.62 25.68 -6.96
CA THR A 18 -2.06 24.84 -8.02
C THR A 18 -0.75 24.20 -7.57
N SER A 19 -0.67 22.86 -7.71
CA SER A 19 0.57 22.13 -7.47
C SER A 19 1.56 22.31 -8.61
N ASN A 20 2.85 22.32 -8.31
CA ASN A 20 3.87 22.28 -9.35
C ASN A 20 3.79 20.92 -10.08
N ARG A 21 3.50 20.95 -11.39
CA ARG A 21 3.38 19.74 -12.21
C ARG A 21 4.69 18.94 -12.21
N ASP A 22 5.82 19.62 -12.29
CA ASP A 22 7.10 18.93 -12.40
C ASP A 22 7.41 18.15 -11.12
N ALA A 23 7.21 18.75 -9.95
CA ALA A 23 7.29 18.05 -8.67
C ALA A 23 6.28 16.90 -8.53
N TYR A 24 5.14 16.99 -9.24
CA TYR A 24 4.14 15.91 -9.20
C TYR A 24 4.56 14.67 -9.99
N VAL A 25 5.34 14.82 -11.04
CA VAL A 25 5.69 13.73 -11.98
C VAL A 25 7.17 13.31 -11.90
N GLU A 26 8.00 13.99 -11.12
CA GLU A 26 9.47 13.80 -11.08
C GLU A 26 9.91 12.36 -10.79
N SER A 27 9.16 11.63 -9.98
CA SER A 27 9.46 10.24 -9.61
C SER A 27 8.85 9.18 -10.57
N ASN A 28 8.03 9.59 -11.55
CA ASN A 28 7.28 8.65 -12.40
C ASN A 28 8.19 7.66 -13.15
N GLU A 29 9.33 8.13 -13.68
CA GLU A 29 10.23 7.24 -14.43
C GLU A 29 10.97 6.27 -13.49
N ALA A 30 11.31 6.68 -12.28
CA ALA A 30 11.88 5.79 -11.26
C ALA A 30 10.88 4.70 -10.87
N PHE A 31 9.61 5.06 -10.61
CA PHE A 31 8.56 4.05 -10.36
C PHE A 31 8.36 3.11 -11.53
N LYS A 32 8.38 3.59 -12.76
CA LYS A 32 8.25 2.75 -13.96
C LYS A 32 9.38 1.71 -14.03
N GLN A 33 10.64 2.13 -13.85
CA GLN A 33 11.79 1.22 -13.85
C GLN A 33 11.67 0.16 -12.75
N LEU A 34 11.26 0.54 -11.54
CA LEU A 34 11.11 -0.37 -10.42
C LEU A 34 9.90 -1.30 -10.60
N ASN A 35 8.79 -0.85 -11.20
CA ASN A 35 7.67 -1.70 -11.59
C ASN A 35 8.09 -2.78 -12.59
N GLU A 36 8.95 -2.44 -13.56
CA GLU A 36 9.49 -3.40 -14.52
C GLU A 36 10.39 -4.43 -13.82
N ALA A 37 11.20 -3.99 -12.85
CA ALA A 37 12.02 -4.90 -12.03
C ALA A 37 11.14 -5.85 -11.20
N ALA A 38 10.11 -5.34 -10.52
CA ALA A 38 9.14 -6.13 -9.77
C ALA A 38 8.43 -7.15 -10.65
N LYS A 39 7.98 -6.72 -11.84
CA LYS A 39 7.31 -7.62 -12.79
C LYS A 39 8.23 -8.73 -13.25
N LYS A 40 9.48 -8.41 -13.60
CA LYS A 40 10.46 -9.41 -14.02
C LYS A 40 10.75 -10.43 -12.92
N ASP A 41 10.89 -9.98 -11.66
CA ASP A 41 11.09 -10.86 -10.51
C ASP A 41 9.86 -11.75 -10.25
N ALA A 42 8.66 -11.20 -10.29
CA ALA A 42 7.42 -11.95 -10.11
C ALA A 42 7.22 -12.99 -11.23
N ASP A 43 7.50 -12.63 -12.49
CA ASP A 43 7.42 -13.55 -13.64
C ASP A 43 8.43 -14.70 -13.49
N ALA A 44 9.64 -14.44 -12.99
CA ALA A 44 10.65 -15.47 -12.74
C ALA A 44 10.22 -16.46 -11.65
N ASP A 45 9.52 -15.99 -10.64
CA ASP A 45 8.96 -16.81 -9.56
C ASP A 45 7.59 -17.44 -9.93
N GLY A 46 7.07 -17.18 -11.12
CA GLY A 46 5.75 -17.67 -11.57
C GLY A 46 4.56 -17.00 -10.89
N VAL A 47 4.77 -15.88 -10.20
CA VAL A 47 3.73 -15.13 -9.49
C VAL A 47 2.93 -14.29 -10.47
N LYS A 48 1.62 -14.56 -10.57
CA LYS A 48 0.70 -13.90 -11.52
C LYS A 48 0.04 -12.64 -10.96
N PHE A 49 -0.09 -12.55 -9.64
CA PHE A 49 -0.69 -11.41 -8.97
C PHE A 49 0.09 -11.09 -7.69
N TYR A 50 0.35 -9.83 -7.49
CA TYR A 50 0.94 -9.28 -6.27
C TYR A 50 0.47 -7.84 -6.05
N ARG A 51 0.64 -7.36 -4.84
CA ARG A 51 0.49 -5.95 -4.50
C ARG A 51 1.83 -5.34 -4.14
N SER A 52 1.90 -4.04 -4.36
CA SER A 52 3.02 -3.20 -3.95
C SER A 52 2.48 -2.01 -3.15
N GLU A 53 3.30 -1.49 -2.24
CA GLU A 53 2.96 -0.30 -1.45
C GLU A 53 4.15 0.62 -1.30
N GLN A 54 3.90 1.90 -1.05
CA GLN A 54 4.92 2.82 -0.58
C GLN A 54 4.95 2.83 0.94
N LEU A 55 6.14 2.81 1.54
CA LEU A 55 6.30 2.98 3.00
C LEU A 55 5.78 4.35 3.47
N SER A 56 5.99 5.38 2.65
CA SER A 56 5.43 6.72 2.87
C SER A 56 4.56 7.11 1.69
N HIS A 57 3.25 7.07 1.90
CA HIS A 57 2.30 7.44 0.85
C HIS A 57 2.35 8.94 0.57
N ARG A 58 2.38 9.30 -0.68
CA ARG A 58 2.11 10.65 -1.16
C ARG A 58 0.60 10.94 -1.11
N THR A 59 -0.17 9.96 -1.58
CA THR A 59 -1.64 9.95 -1.53
C THR A 59 -2.14 8.52 -1.28
N ARG A 60 -3.42 8.38 -0.93
CA ARG A 60 -4.04 7.05 -0.83
C ARG A 60 -4.18 6.34 -2.17
N ASN A 61 -4.03 7.06 -3.28
CA ASN A 61 -4.18 6.53 -4.64
C ASN A 61 -2.84 6.45 -5.39
N ASP A 62 -1.73 6.33 -4.68
CA ASP A 62 -0.39 6.23 -5.29
C ASP A 62 -0.28 5.04 -6.24
N GLY A 63 -0.96 3.92 -5.96
CA GLY A 63 -1.02 2.78 -6.86
C GLY A 63 -1.58 3.14 -8.25
N ALA A 64 -2.62 3.97 -8.31
CA ALA A 64 -3.17 4.46 -9.57
C ALA A 64 -2.22 5.45 -10.27
N LEU A 65 -1.56 6.33 -9.51
CA LEU A 65 -0.62 7.31 -10.03
C LEU A 65 0.62 6.63 -10.62
N PHE A 66 1.21 5.69 -9.89
CA PHE A 66 2.46 5.03 -10.26
C PHE A 66 2.29 3.65 -10.90
N LYS A 67 1.03 3.24 -11.17
CA LYS A 67 0.67 2.03 -11.95
C LYS A 67 1.10 0.71 -11.29
N TYR A 68 0.85 0.56 -10.00
CA TYR A 68 0.99 -0.71 -9.30
C TYR A 68 -0.32 -1.09 -8.56
N ASN A 69 -0.50 -2.36 -8.25
CA ASN A 69 -1.64 -2.81 -7.47
C ASN A 69 -1.42 -2.48 -6.00
N SER A 70 -2.19 -1.55 -5.46
CA SER A 70 -2.09 -1.07 -4.08
C SER A 70 -3.09 -1.77 -3.16
N ILE A 71 -2.78 -1.79 -1.85
CA ILE A 71 -3.75 -2.04 -0.79
C ILE A 71 -4.50 -0.74 -0.49
N SER A 72 -3.76 0.36 -0.43
CA SER A 72 -4.27 1.69 -0.08
C SER A 72 -5.15 2.28 -1.16
N THR A 73 -6.26 2.90 -0.77
CA THR A 73 -7.13 3.63 -1.69
C THR A 73 -7.98 4.69 -0.99
N PHE A 74 -8.37 5.68 -1.77
CA PHE A 74 -9.48 6.59 -1.47
C PHE A 74 -10.50 6.49 -2.59
N SER A 75 -11.77 6.30 -2.24
CA SER A 75 -12.87 6.27 -3.20
C SER A 75 -14.16 6.75 -2.57
N SER A 76 -14.84 7.71 -3.19
CA SER A 76 -16.14 8.22 -2.73
C SER A 76 -17.23 7.16 -2.62
N VAL A 77 -16.98 5.97 -3.16
CA VAL A 77 -17.89 4.81 -3.11
C VAL A 77 -17.25 3.64 -2.36
N SER A 78 -16.35 3.91 -1.42
CA SER A 78 -15.75 2.88 -0.57
C SER A 78 -16.82 2.17 0.26
N SER A 79 -16.63 0.87 0.47
CA SER A 79 -17.53 0.06 1.29
C SER A 79 -17.19 0.20 2.76
N ALA A 80 -18.17 0.60 3.59
CA ALA A 80 -18.02 0.64 5.04
C ALA A 80 -17.57 -0.72 5.63
N ALA A 81 -18.07 -1.83 5.08
CA ALA A 81 -17.66 -3.15 5.52
C ALA A 81 -16.16 -3.45 5.30
N ILE A 82 -15.56 -2.90 4.26
CA ILE A 82 -14.11 -3.01 4.03
C ILE A 82 -13.37 -2.11 5.02
N GLU A 83 -13.84 -0.92 5.28
CA GLU A 83 -13.25 -0.01 6.27
C GLU A 83 -13.30 -0.62 7.67
N ASP A 84 -14.44 -1.19 8.07
CA ASP A 84 -14.61 -1.90 9.35
C ASP A 84 -13.65 -3.10 9.46
N TYR A 85 -13.54 -3.91 8.41
CA TYR A 85 -12.60 -5.02 8.35
C TYR A 85 -11.14 -4.56 8.51
N PHE A 86 -10.73 -3.54 7.77
CA PHE A 86 -9.37 -2.98 7.88
C PHE A 86 -9.09 -2.45 9.29
N THR A 87 -10.06 -1.77 9.89
CA THR A 87 -9.97 -1.28 11.28
C THR A 87 -9.80 -2.43 12.25
N SER A 88 -10.59 -3.51 12.13
CA SER A 88 -10.55 -4.65 13.05
C SER A 88 -9.20 -5.36 13.03
N ILE A 89 -8.52 -5.41 11.90
CA ILE A 89 -7.18 -6.00 11.77
C ILE A 89 -6.03 -4.99 11.95
N GLY A 90 -6.32 -3.75 12.40
CA GLY A 90 -5.33 -2.76 12.80
C GLY A 90 -4.76 -1.91 11.67
N LEU A 91 -5.34 -1.94 10.48
CA LEU A 91 -4.95 -1.05 9.40
C LEU A 91 -5.62 0.32 9.52
N GLN A 92 -4.94 1.35 9.07
CA GLN A 92 -5.47 2.70 9.15
C GLN A 92 -6.64 2.91 8.19
N THR A 93 -7.77 3.39 8.73
CA THR A 93 -8.95 3.78 7.96
C THR A 93 -9.34 5.22 8.21
N SER A 94 -10.09 5.80 7.30
CA SER A 94 -10.78 7.07 7.45
C SER A 94 -11.99 7.09 6.51
N PHE A 95 -12.79 8.15 6.57
CA PHE A 95 -13.97 8.25 5.71
C PHE A 95 -13.62 8.05 4.23
N ASN A 96 -14.21 7.03 3.62
CA ASN A 96 -13.98 6.62 2.24
C ASN A 96 -12.53 6.27 1.88
N ALA A 97 -11.70 5.92 2.87
CA ALA A 97 -10.31 5.59 2.63
C ALA A 97 -9.75 4.56 3.61
N TYR A 98 -8.85 3.73 3.12
CA TYR A 98 -8.02 2.85 3.93
C TYR A 98 -6.59 2.79 3.37
N SER A 99 -5.66 2.35 4.19
CA SER A 99 -4.25 2.26 3.79
C SER A 99 -3.52 1.11 4.44
N SER A 100 -2.34 0.83 3.91
CA SER A 100 -1.40 -0.15 4.45
C SER A 100 -0.73 0.29 5.76
N TYR A 101 -0.94 1.52 6.24
CA TYR A 101 -0.39 1.93 7.53
C TYR A 101 -0.97 1.07 8.66
N GLY A 102 -0.10 0.58 9.53
CA GLY A 102 -0.43 -0.42 10.54
C GLY A 102 -0.30 -1.87 10.07
N ILE A 103 0.17 -2.09 8.82
CA ILE A 103 0.38 -3.43 8.28
C ILE A 103 1.38 -4.21 9.15
N THR A 104 1.13 -5.48 9.38
CA THR A 104 2.01 -6.43 10.05
C THR A 104 2.55 -7.44 9.05
N PRO A 105 3.58 -8.24 9.38
CA PRO A 105 4.04 -9.30 8.48
C PRO A 105 2.93 -10.27 8.06
N LEU A 106 1.99 -10.57 8.97
CA LEU A 106 0.85 -11.43 8.66
C LEU A 106 -0.11 -10.77 7.67
N THR A 107 -0.53 -9.52 7.93
CA THR A 107 -1.45 -8.82 7.03
C THR A 107 -0.80 -8.50 5.69
N ALA A 108 0.51 -8.22 5.66
CA ALA A 108 1.27 -8.10 4.41
C ALA A 108 1.21 -9.39 3.58
N ALA A 109 1.43 -10.55 4.23
CA ALA A 109 1.31 -11.84 3.57
C ALA A 109 -0.11 -12.08 3.03
N LEU A 110 -1.14 -11.89 3.86
CA LEU A 110 -2.56 -12.10 3.52
C LEU A 110 -3.03 -11.21 2.36
N PHE A 111 -2.56 -9.97 2.30
CA PHE A 111 -2.91 -9.04 1.20
C PHE A 111 -2.03 -9.21 -0.05
N SER A 112 -1.23 -10.26 -0.14
CA SER A 112 -0.31 -10.49 -1.27
C SER A 112 0.66 -9.31 -1.48
N LEU A 113 1.03 -8.58 -0.40
CA LEU A 113 2.05 -7.54 -0.48
C LEU A 113 3.39 -8.21 -0.70
N ARG A 114 3.95 -8.00 -1.87
CA ARG A 114 5.22 -8.60 -2.27
C ARG A 114 6.33 -7.59 -2.42
N TYR A 115 6.00 -6.37 -2.79
CA TYR A 115 6.99 -5.32 -2.99
C TYR A 115 6.63 -4.05 -2.24
N GLU A 116 7.65 -3.37 -1.77
CA GLU A 116 7.53 -2.10 -1.07
C GLU A 116 8.50 -1.08 -1.62
N TYR A 117 8.01 0.13 -1.86
CA TYR A 117 8.81 1.27 -2.28
C TYR A 117 9.18 2.14 -1.09
N SER A 118 10.45 2.51 -0.99
CA SER A 118 10.97 3.39 0.05
C SER A 118 12.04 4.33 -0.51
N THR A 119 12.06 5.57 -0.07
CA THR A 119 13.16 6.52 -0.34
C THR A 119 14.27 6.44 0.71
N GLY A 120 14.16 5.53 1.67
CA GLY A 120 15.16 5.27 2.71
C GLY A 120 15.73 3.85 2.63
N ASP A 121 16.64 3.56 3.54
CA ASP A 121 17.27 2.24 3.67
C ASP A 121 16.43 1.28 4.55
N THR A 122 15.22 1.69 4.91
CA THR A 122 14.30 0.89 5.72
C THR A 122 13.21 0.31 4.84
N SER A 123 12.82 -0.93 5.14
CA SER A 123 11.71 -1.64 4.53
C SER A 123 10.79 -2.20 5.61
N PHE A 124 9.56 -2.47 5.23
CA PHE A 124 8.61 -3.18 6.06
C PHE A 124 7.84 -4.21 5.21
N PRO A 125 7.74 -5.47 5.59
CA PRO A 125 8.35 -6.08 6.81
C PRO A 125 9.89 -6.05 6.79
N SER A 126 10.50 -6.01 7.97
CA SER A 126 11.98 -5.92 8.13
C SER A 126 12.76 -7.07 7.50
N GLU A 127 12.08 -8.17 7.17
CA GLU A 127 12.63 -9.35 6.49
C GLU A 127 12.68 -9.19 4.97
N SER A 128 12.23 -8.06 4.43
CA SER A 128 12.27 -7.77 3.00
C SER A 128 13.71 -7.50 2.55
N SER A 129 14.04 -7.93 1.34
CA SER A 129 15.36 -7.74 0.73
C SER A 129 15.30 -6.69 -0.37
N LEU A 130 16.36 -5.90 -0.52
CA LEU A 130 16.47 -4.93 -1.61
C LEU A 130 16.50 -5.67 -2.95
N LEU A 131 15.55 -5.36 -3.83
CA LEU A 131 15.47 -5.92 -5.18
C LEU A 131 16.16 -5.02 -6.21
N SER A 132 15.88 -3.73 -6.16
CA SER A 132 16.41 -2.75 -7.15
C SER A 132 16.33 -1.34 -6.60
N SER A 133 17.03 -0.41 -7.26
CA SER A 133 17.01 1.01 -6.94
C SER A 133 16.97 1.85 -8.22
N ALA A 134 16.29 2.99 -8.17
CA ALA A 134 16.27 3.98 -9.23
C ALA A 134 16.38 5.38 -8.63
N SER A 135 17.04 6.30 -9.33
CA SER A 135 17.21 7.67 -8.85
C SER A 135 16.38 8.65 -9.68
N TYR A 136 15.92 9.70 -9.05
CA TYR A 136 15.26 10.84 -9.70
C TYR A 136 15.70 12.15 -9.04
N MET A 137 15.41 13.27 -9.70
CA MET A 137 15.70 14.59 -9.15
C MET A 137 14.46 15.11 -8.43
N ALA A 138 14.50 15.17 -7.12
CA ALA A 138 13.45 15.77 -6.30
C ALA A 138 13.64 17.30 -6.27
N ASP A 139 12.53 18.04 -6.39
CA ASP A 139 12.53 19.52 -6.42
C ASP A 139 13.50 20.13 -7.43
N GLY A 140 13.83 19.39 -8.49
CA GLY A 140 14.73 19.80 -9.54
C GLY A 140 16.23 19.88 -9.17
N ASN A 141 16.60 19.71 -7.90
CA ASN A 141 17.97 19.92 -7.43
C ASN A 141 18.53 18.81 -6.54
N ASN A 142 17.67 18.01 -5.90
CA ASN A 142 18.11 16.98 -4.97
C ASN A 142 17.99 15.59 -5.60
N GLN A 143 19.11 14.90 -5.79
CA GLN A 143 19.06 13.51 -6.21
C GLN A 143 18.50 12.64 -5.07
N THR A 144 17.40 11.96 -5.35
CA THR A 144 16.74 11.04 -4.42
C THR A 144 16.77 9.63 -5.00
N THR A 145 17.05 8.65 -4.16
CA THR A 145 17.01 7.23 -4.54
C THR A 145 15.70 6.62 -4.05
N LEU A 146 14.98 6.00 -4.95
CA LEU A 146 13.81 5.16 -4.66
C LEU A 146 14.27 3.71 -4.74
N ASN A 147 14.03 2.98 -3.66
CA ASN A 147 14.32 1.55 -3.53
C ASN A 147 13.04 0.74 -3.66
N ILE A 148 13.14 -0.47 -4.21
CA ILE A 148 12.08 -1.47 -4.12
C ILE A 148 12.62 -2.69 -3.37
N TYR A 149 11.87 -3.11 -2.36
CA TYR A 149 12.17 -4.26 -1.52
C TYR A 149 11.19 -5.39 -1.82
N LYS A 150 11.65 -6.63 -1.75
CA LYS A 150 10.86 -7.84 -1.94
C LYS A 150 10.61 -8.53 -0.61
N TYR A 151 9.34 -8.85 -0.34
CA TYR A 151 8.90 -9.65 0.79
C TYR A 151 8.55 -11.07 0.31
N GLU A 152 9.38 -12.05 0.68
CA GLU A 152 9.28 -13.42 0.18
C GLU A 152 8.10 -14.21 0.75
N LYS A 153 7.55 -13.77 1.89
CA LYS A 153 6.47 -14.48 2.59
C LYS A 153 5.06 -14.07 2.14
N SER A 154 4.93 -13.30 1.05
CA SER A 154 3.62 -12.93 0.52
C SER A 154 2.85 -14.16 0.04
N LEU A 155 1.58 -14.26 0.44
CA LEU A 155 0.68 -15.32 -0.02
C LEU A 155 0.10 -14.98 -1.41
N PRO A 156 -0.30 -15.98 -2.19
CA PRO A 156 -1.05 -15.73 -3.42
C PRO A 156 -2.41 -15.10 -3.10
N LEU A 157 -3.03 -14.42 -4.10
CA LEU A 157 -4.34 -13.77 -3.95
C LEU A 157 -5.43 -14.70 -3.39
N GLY A 158 -5.37 -15.98 -3.74
CA GLY A 158 -6.26 -17.02 -3.23
C GLY A 158 -5.43 -18.20 -2.71
N PHE A 159 -5.78 -18.67 -1.52
CA PHE A 159 -5.19 -19.86 -0.89
C PHE A 159 -6.27 -20.65 -0.17
N VAL A 160 -6.02 -21.93 0.05
CA VAL A 160 -6.97 -22.82 0.71
C VAL A 160 -6.63 -22.89 2.19
N ILE A 161 -7.66 -22.72 3.03
CA ILE A 161 -7.57 -22.93 4.47
C ILE A 161 -8.66 -23.93 4.90
N ASN A 162 -8.56 -24.47 6.11
CA ASN A 162 -9.58 -25.34 6.65
C ASN A 162 -10.89 -24.56 6.84
N SER A 163 -12.03 -25.18 6.52
CA SER A 163 -13.35 -24.55 6.66
C SER A 163 -13.69 -24.15 8.09
N SER A 164 -13.19 -24.88 9.09
CA SER A 164 -13.34 -24.51 10.50
C SER A 164 -12.68 -23.18 10.84
N THR A 165 -11.56 -22.84 10.20
CA THR A 165 -10.84 -21.59 10.42
C THR A 165 -11.74 -20.38 10.19
N MET A 166 -12.53 -20.37 9.13
CA MET A 166 -13.41 -19.24 8.81
C MET A 166 -14.55 -19.08 9.81
N SER A 167 -15.08 -20.18 10.36
CA SER A 167 -16.15 -20.13 11.35
C SER A 167 -15.69 -19.77 12.76
N GLU A 168 -14.41 -19.99 13.06
CA GLU A 168 -13.80 -19.75 14.37
C GLU A 168 -13.04 -18.41 14.45
N TRP A 169 -12.76 -17.78 13.31
CA TRP A 169 -12.08 -16.49 13.30
C TRP A 169 -13.02 -15.37 13.70
N ASP A 170 -12.82 -14.85 14.91
CA ASP A 170 -13.62 -13.78 15.49
C ASP A 170 -12.98 -12.42 15.21
N LEU A 171 -13.68 -11.59 14.44
CA LEU A 171 -13.32 -10.21 14.12
C LEU A 171 -13.86 -9.18 15.11
N SER A 172 -14.66 -9.60 16.09
CA SER A 172 -15.31 -8.69 17.05
C SER A 172 -14.41 -8.26 18.20
N GLY A 173 -13.20 -8.81 18.29
CA GLY A 173 -12.21 -8.41 19.30
C GLY A 173 -11.82 -6.95 19.22
N SER A 174 -11.45 -6.37 20.37
CA SER A 174 -11.00 -4.96 20.45
C SER A 174 -9.49 -4.76 20.17
N ASP A 175 -8.74 -5.85 20.14
CA ASP A 175 -7.30 -5.83 19.91
C ASP A 175 -6.94 -6.46 18.56
N PRO A 176 -6.42 -5.66 17.59
CA PRO A 176 -6.07 -6.15 16.27
C PRO A 176 -5.02 -7.28 16.27
N PHE A 177 -4.08 -7.27 17.20
CA PHE A 177 -3.06 -8.33 17.27
C PHE A 177 -3.68 -9.66 17.72
N THR A 178 -4.61 -9.62 18.67
CA THR A 178 -5.36 -10.80 19.08
C THR A 178 -6.18 -11.35 17.92
N ILE A 179 -6.86 -10.50 17.16
CA ILE A 179 -7.62 -10.90 15.96
C ILE A 179 -6.70 -11.56 14.93
N GLN A 180 -5.56 -10.97 14.62
CA GLN A 180 -4.61 -11.52 13.67
C GLN A 180 -4.02 -12.86 14.15
N ASN A 181 -3.62 -12.94 15.42
CA ASN A 181 -3.06 -14.15 16.00
C ASN A 181 -4.08 -15.30 16.05
N SER A 182 -5.36 -15.01 16.30
CA SER A 182 -6.40 -16.03 16.28
C SER A 182 -6.56 -16.68 14.91
N LEU A 183 -6.44 -15.90 13.81
CA LEU A 183 -6.44 -16.44 12.46
C LEU A 183 -5.32 -17.46 12.26
N VAL A 184 -4.08 -17.11 12.65
CA VAL A 184 -2.91 -17.98 12.49
C VAL A 184 -3.08 -19.25 13.31
N THR A 185 -3.47 -19.12 14.57
CA THR A 185 -3.69 -20.27 15.47
C THR A 185 -4.71 -21.22 14.90
N THR A 186 -5.86 -20.71 14.47
CA THR A 186 -6.94 -21.53 13.90
C THR A 186 -6.53 -22.16 12.57
N ALA A 187 -5.81 -21.44 11.71
CA ALA A 187 -5.37 -21.95 10.40
C ALA A 187 -4.30 -23.05 10.53
N ILE A 188 -3.38 -22.95 11.51
CA ILE A 188 -2.31 -23.93 11.70
C ILE A 188 -2.80 -25.16 12.46
N SER A 189 -3.58 -24.97 13.53
CA SER A 189 -4.00 -26.05 14.40
C SER A 189 -5.11 -26.93 13.84
N GLY A 190 -5.77 -26.49 12.76
CA GLY A 190 -6.90 -27.23 12.18
C GLY A 190 -7.98 -27.57 13.21
N GLY A 191 -8.14 -26.68 14.21
CA GLY A 191 -9.05 -26.88 15.33
C GLY A 191 -8.44 -27.64 16.51
N SER A 192 -7.14 -27.97 16.49
CA SER A 192 -6.45 -28.53 17.65
C SER A 192 -5.65 -27.40 18.34
N THR A 193 -6.00 -27.09 19.57
CA THR A 193 -5.21 -26.20 20.43
C THR A 193 -3.80 -26.78 20.60
N ILE A 194 -2.80 -25.96 20.29
CA ILE A 194 -1.40 -26.22 20.64
C ILE A 194 -1.23 -25.95 22.13
#